data_c03b06bc737f47ef7f880c37d4b7a6df
#
_entry.id   c03b06bc737f47ef7f880c37d4b7a6df
#
_cell.length_a   1.000
_cell.length_b   1.000
_cell.length_c   1.000
_cell.angle_alpha   90.00
_cell.angle_beta   90.00
_cell.angle_gamma   90.00
#
_symmetry.space_group_name_H-M   'P 1'
#
loop_
_entity.id
_entity.type
_entity.pdbx_description
1 polymer ?
#
loop_
_entity_poly.entity_id
_entity_poly.type
_entity_poly.pdbx_seq_one_letter_code
_entity_poly.pdbx_strand_id
1 'polypeptide(L)'
;MSSIVAENYNSKAVVNLWPDFIDWSKRRQGENGFLKKTLEKNKVNSVFDSCLGDGCDSIYLLKEGFDVTSNDFDLEFIKKAQENARKENVKLNISSFDWRELGRHYDKESFDAVLCLGNSLTYLFCKKDQLNTLRQFYKILKKDGILVIDERNYQYFLDEKDEILKGNFRYSGKFVYCGKKVHAYPIKIEKNRVVMEYSDKNKKNKGNLVLYPFRRNEMKKLLAEAGFKKIQQFSDYKKEFNPDADFYIYVCRK
;
A
#
# COMPACT_ATOMS: atom_id res chain seq x y z
N MET A 1 4.62 -0.13 22.97
CA MET A 1 4.79 -0.62 21.59
C MET A 1 3.76 -1.71 21.38
N SER A 2 2.84 -1.55 20.47
CA SER A 2 1.80 -2.55 20.28
C SER A 2 2.38 -3.79 19.58
N SER A 3 1.88 -4.95 19.97
CA SER A 3 2.25 -6.30 19.53
C SER A 3 2.17 -6.55 18.01
N ILE A 4 1.71 -5.58 17.24
CA ILE A 4 1.43 -5.69 15.80
C ILE A 4 2.71 -5.71 14.97
N VAL A 5 3.72 -4.96 15.37
CA VAL A 5 5.01 -4.88 14.67
C VAL A 5 5.86 -6.13 14.88
N ALA A 6 5.73 -6.78 16.05
CA ALA A 6 6.58 -7.91 16.42
C ALA A 6 6.26 -9.22 15.67
N GLU A 7 5.02 -9.42 15.21
CA GLU A 7 4.64 -10.68 14.52
C GLU A 7 5.01 -10.72 13.03
N ASN A 8 5.28 -9.56 12.42
CA ASN A 8 5.53 -9.45 10.97
C ASN A 8 7.01 -9.54 10.57
N TYR A 9 7.92 -9.70 11.55
CA TYR A 9 9.27 -9.25 11.32
C TYR A 9 10.29 -10.34 10.98
N ASN A 10 10.37 -10.67 9.71
CA ASN A 10 11.67 -10.79 9.05
C ASN A 10 11.74 -9.74 7.92
N SER A 11 11.51 -8.46 8.27
CA SER A 11 11.46 -7.35 7.32
C SER A 11 12.71 -7.28 6.45
N LYS A 12 13.89 -7.47 7.01
CA LYS A 12 15.16 -7.46 6.28
C LYS A 12 15.18 -8.48 5.13
N ALA A 13 14.66 -9.69 5.35
CA ALA A 13 14.57 -10.69 4.29
C ALA A 13 13.61 -10.25 3.19
N VAL A 14 12.44 -9.72 3.54
CA VAL A 14 11.46 -9.20 2.58
C VAL A 14 12.02 -8.00 1.83
N VAL A 15 12.63 -7.04 2.52
CA VAL A 15 13.25 -5.84 1.91
C VAL A 15 14.34 -6.23 0.91
N ASN A 16 15.14 -7.24 1.21
CA ASN A 16 16.18 -7.74 0.29
C ASN A 16 15.58 -8.38 -0.97
N LEU A 17 14.42 -9.04 -0.85
CA LEU A 17 13.71 -9.65 -1.98
C LEU A 17 12.89 -8.64 -2.80
N TRP A 18 12.59 -7.47 -2.24
CA TRP A 18 11.64 -6.51 -2.81
C TRP A 18 12.00 -6.01 -4.21
N PRO A 19 13.27 -5.65 -4.53
CA PRO A 19 13.65 -5.21 -5.87
C PRO A 19 13.48 -6.27 -6.96
N ASP A 20 13.56 -7.55 -6.59
CA ASP A 20 13.34 -8.67 -7.49
C ASP A 20 11.87 -9.11 -7.54
N PHE A 21 11.05 -8.61 -6.59
CA PHE A 21 9.62 -8.83 -6.52
C PHE A 21 8.83 -7.74 -7.25
N ILE A 22 9.19 -6.46 -7.08
CA ILE A 22 8.52 -5.32 -7.72
C ILE A 22 9.44 -4.74 -8.79
N ASP A 23 8.99 -4.82 -10.05
CA ASP A 23 9.59 -4.12 -11.19
C ASP A 23 8.90 -2.75 -11.34
N TRP A 24 9.57 -1.67 -10.99
CA TRP A 24 9.01 -0.32 -11.00
C TRP A 24 8.47 0.09 -12.39
N SER A 25 9.22 -0.23 -13.45
CA SER A 25 8.82 0.11 -14.82
C SER A 25 7.52 -0.59 -15.21
N LYS A 26 7.43 -1.90 -14.97
CA LYS A 26 6.22 -2.68 -15.27
C LYS A 26 5.04 -2.27 -14.41
N ARG A 27 5.29 -1.93 -13.13
CA ARG A 27 4.25 -1.38 -12.27
C ARG A 27 3.67 -0.10 -12.86
N ARG A 28 4.52 0.85 -13.29
CA ARG A 28 4.07 2.09 -13.94
C ARG A 28 3.30 1.81 -15.24
N GLN A 29 3.75 0.86 -16.05
CA GLN A 29 3.01 0.43 -17.25
C GLN A 29 1.63 -0.16 -16.89
N GLY A 30 1.57 -1.03 -15.87
CA GLY A 30 0.33 -1.67 -15.42
C GLY A 30 -0.72 -0.67 -14.92
N GLU A 31 -0.32 0.34 -14.15
CA GLU A 31 -1.22 1.40 -13.68
C GLU A 31 -1.59 2.44 -14.75
N ASN A 32 -0.90 2.46 -15.89
CA ASN A 32 -1.19 3.33 -17.03
C ASN A 32 -1.36 4.81 -16.66
N GLY A 33 -0.51 5.32 -15.78
CA GLY A 33 -0.53 6.70 -15.30
C GLY A 33 -1.73 7.06 -14.41
N PHE A 34 -2.42 6.08 -13.86
CA PHE A 34 -3.59 6.28 -13.01
C PHE A 34 -3.31 7.23 -11.85
N LEU A 35 -2.21 7.00 -11.12
CA LEU A 35 -1.86 7.81 -9.96
C LEU A 35 -1.66 9.28 -10.35
N LYS A 36 -0.77 9.57 -11.29
CA LYS A 36 -0.50 10.93 -11.77
C LYS A 36 -1.78 11.61 -12.27
N LYS A 37 -2.54 10.97 -13.17
CA LYS A 37 -3.79 11.52 -13.72
C LYS A 37 -4.81 11.81 -12.62
N THR A 38 -4.87 10.98 -11.58
CA THR A 38 -5.77 11.18 -10.44
C THR A 38 -5.36 12.40 -9.63
N LEU A 39 -4.07 12.57 -9.34
CA LEU A 39 -3.56 13.73 -8.61
C LEU A 39 -3.76 15.04 -9.40
N GLU A 40 -3.39 15.07 -10.68
CA GLU A 40 -3.55 16.22 -11.56
C GLU A 40 -5.02 16.64 -11.70
N LYS A 41 -5.92 15.69 -11.93
CA LYS A 41 -7.38 15.93 -12.02
C LYS A 41 -7.94 16.58 -10.75
N ASN A 42 -7.37 16.28 -9.60
CA ASN A 42 -7.77 16.84 -8.31
C ASN A 42 -6.94 18.06 -7.91
N LYS A 43 -6.09 18.60 -8.81
CA LYS A 43 -5.25 19.78 -8.58
C LYS A 43 -4.34 19.65 -7.36
N VAL A 44 -3.81 18.45 -7.14
CA VAL A 44 -2.90 18.14 -6.05
C VAL A 44 -1.52 18.74 -6.34
N ASN A 45 -0.93 19.36 -5.34
CA ASN A 45 0.47 19.79 -5.34
C ASN A 45 1.26 19.09 -4.23
N SER A 46 0.73 19.08 -3.01
CA SER A 46 1.37 18.47 -1.84
C SER A 46 0.80 17.08 -1.54
N VAL A 47 1.69 16.10 -1.44
CA VAL A 47 1.36 14.67 -1.26
C VAL A 47 2.01 14.15 0.02
N PHE A 48 1.25 13.45 0.85
CA PHE A 48 1.77 12.62 1.93
C PHE A 48 1.71 11.15 1.53
N ASP A 49 2.87 10.54 1.27
CA ASP A 49 2.99 9.10 1.04
C ASP A 49 3.18 8.41 2.40
N SER A 50 2.14 7.77 2.90
CA SER A 50 2.13 7.18 4.24
C SER A 50 2.92 5.88 4.36
N CYS A 51 3.31 5.27 3.26
CA CYS A 51 3.95 3.96 3.19
C CYS A 51 5.00 3.91 2.08
N LEU A 52 6.10 4.63 2.32
CA LEU A 52 7.21 4.85 1.37
C LEU A 52 7.73 3.56 0.72
N GLY A 53 7.83 2.47 1.50
CA GLY A 53 8.45 1.24 1.04
C GLY A 53 9.87 1.48 0.51
N ASP A 54 10.17 0.96 -0.67
CA ASP A 54 11.45 1.17 -1.35
C ASP A 54 11.56 2.50 -2.12
N GLY A 55 10.57 3.38 -1.99
CA GLY A 55 10.54 4.71 -2.57
C GLY A 55 9.90 4.82 -3.96
N CYS A 56 9.38 3.75 -4.52
CA CYS A 56 8.88 3.70 -5.88
C CYS A 56 7.89 4.82 -6.22
N ASP A 57 6.87 5.02 -5.39
CA ASP A 57 5.82 6.01 -5.65
C ASP A 57 6.30 7.44 -5.35
N SER A 58 6.95 7.65 -4.20
CA SER A 58 7.48 8.98 -3.81
C SER A 58 8.51 9.51 -4.81
N ILE A 59 9.47 8.69 -5.23
CA ILE A 59 10.49 9.09 -6.21
C ILE A 59 9.85 9.43 -7.55
N TYR A 60 8.90 8.60 -8.01
CA TYR A 60 8.15 8.88 -9.23
C TYR A 60 7.43 10.21 -9.16
N LEU A 61 6.67 10.48 -8.10
CA LEU A 61 5.90 11.71 -7.96
C LEU A 61 6.78 12.96 -7.83
N LEU A 62 7.92 12.88 -7.12
CA LEU A 62 8.90 13.97 -7.09
C LEU A 62 9.45 14.30 -8.47
N LYS A 63 9.73 13.28 -9.30
CA LYS A 63 10.18 13.48 -10.71
C LYS A 63 9.07 14.06 -11.60
N GLU A 64 7.81 13.83 -11.26
CA GLU A 64 6.65 14.43 -11.93
C GLU A 64 6.31 15.84 -11.41
N GLY A 65 7.08 16.38 -10.46
CA GLY A 65 6.97 17.75 -9.97
C GLY A 65 6.02 17.95 -8.79
N PHE A 66 5.56 16.88 -8.13
CA PHE A 66 4.78 17.00 -6.90
C PHE A 66 5.70 17.27 -5.70
N ASP A 67 5.20 18.00 -4.70
CA ASP A 67 5.83 18.13 -3.39
C ASP A 67 5.45 16.92 -2.52
N VAL A 68 6.42 16.06 -2.20
CA VAL A 68 6.15 14.78 -1.52
C VAL A 68 6.85 14.72 -0.17
N THR A 69 6.05 14.53 0.86
CA THR A 69 6.51 14.08 2.20
C THR A 69 6.18 12.61 2.35
N SER A 70 7.18 11.83 2.69
CA SER A 70 7.07 10.37 2.80
C SER A 70 7.15 9.91 4.25
N ASN A 71 6.51 8.81 4.57
CA ASN A 71 6.59 8.17 5.87
C ASN A 71 6.71 6.66 5.72
N ASP A 72 7.53 6.04 6.55
CA ASP A 72 7.54 4.59 6.72
C ASP A 72 7.97 4.26 8.15
N PHE A 73 7.44 3.17 8.68
CA PHE A 73 7.82 2.69 10.00
C PHE A 73 9.01 1.73 9.97
N ASP A 74 9.26 1.10 8.82
CA ASP A 74 10.33 0.12 8.62
C ASP A 74 11.64 0.80 8.20
N LEU A 75 12.62 0.80 9.10
CA LEU A 75 13.92 1.42 8.86
C LEU A 75 14.71 0.76 7.72
N GLU A 76 14.50 -0.52 7.45
CA GLU A 76 15.17 -1.20 6.33
C GLU A 76 14.59 -0.73 4.98
N PHE A 77 13.27 -0.51 4.90
CA PHE A 77 12.65 0.12 3.73
C PHE A 77 13.09 1.57 3.57
N ILE A 78 13.17 2.35 4.65
CA ILE A 78 13.69 3.73 4.59
C ILE A 78 15.10 3.78 4.02
N LYS A 79 16.00 2.91 4.49
CA LYS A 79 17.37 2.82 3.95
C LYS A 79 17.35 2.49 2.46
N LYS A 80 16.50 1.53 2.06
CA LYS A 80 16.37 1.14 0.66
C LYS A 80 15.84 2.25 -0.21
N ALA A 81 14.83 2.98 0.25
CA ALA A 81 14.29 4.16 -0.44
C ALA A 81 15.36 5.25 -0.62
N GLN A 82 16.16 5.52 0.42
CA GLN A 82 17.26 6.49 0.34
C GLN A 82 18.35 6.07 -0.67
N GLU A 83 18.68 4.77 -0.77
CA GLU A 83 19.58 4.24 -1.79
C GLU A 83 19.04 4.44 -3.20
N ASN A 84 17.75 4.14 -3.38
CA ASN A 84 17.08 4.28 -4.67
C ASN A 84 16.96 5.76 -5.06
N ALA A 85 16.61 6.64 -4.13
CA ALA A 85 16.53 8.08 -4.35
C ALA A 85 17.88 8.68 -4.81
N ARG A 86 18.99 8.23 -4.21
CA ARG A 86 20.35 8.64 -4.64
C ARG A 86 20.65 8.22 -6.08
N LYS A 87 20.27 6.99 -6.47
CA LYS A 87 20.44 6.51 -7.86
C LYS A 87 19.62 7.31 -8.87
N GLU A 88 18.46 7.78 -8.45
CA GLU A 88 17.52 8.55 -9.27
C GLU A 88 17.76 10.08 -9.20
N ASN A 89 18.81 10.53 -8.45
CA ASN A 89 19.13 11.93 -8.19
C ASN A 89 17.96 12.74 -7.60
N VAL A 90 17.23 12.14 -6.67
CA VAL A 90 16.09 12.74 -5.99
C VAL A 90 16.35 12.80 -4.49
N LYS A 91 15.89 13.88 -3.84
CA LYS A 91 15.95 14.03 -2.38
C LYS A 91 14.57 13.71 -1.79
N LEU A 92 14.51 12.71 -0.93
CA LEU A 92 13.30 12.36 -0.18
C LEU A 92 13.22 13.17 1.13
N ASN A 93 12.02 13.64 1.45
CA ASN A 93 11.64 14.14 2.77
C ASN A 93 10.95 13.01 3.53
N ILE A 94 11.60 12.40 4.51
CA ILE A 94 11.15 11.16 5.16
C ILE A 94 10.92 11.37 6.65
N SER A 95 9.79 10.88 7.14
CA SER A 95 9.47 10.70 8.55
C SER A 95 9.27 9.20 8.87
N SER A 96 9.28 8.88 10.18
CA SER A 96 9.02 7.51 10.67
C SER A 96 8.05 7.57 11.85
N PHE A 97 6.83 8.03 11.58
CA PHE A 97 5.79 8.19 12.58
C PHE A 97 4.76 7.06 12.49
N ASP A 98 4.18 6.71 13.62
CA ASP A 98 3.02 5.81 13.65
C ASP A 98 1.81 6.51 13.00
N TRP A 99 1.16 5.83 12.06
CA TRP A 99 -0.02 6.35 11.38
C TRP A 99 -1.13 6.79 12.33
N ARG A 100 -1.22 6.14 13.52
CA ARG A 100 -2.25 6.42 14.53
C ARG A 100 -2.01 7.73 15.28
N GLU A 101 -0.86 8.39 15.05
CA GLU A 101 -0.43 9.60 15.74
C GLU A 101 -0.03 10.76 14.81
N LEU A 102 -0.23 10.62 13.49
CA LEU A 102 0.20 11.62 12.49
C LEU A 102 -0.26 13.04 12.80
N GLY A 103 -1.47 13.22 13.35
CA GLY A 103 -1.95 14.53 13.73
C GLY A 103 -1.29 15.14 14.97
N ARG A 104 -0.27 14.51 15.56
CA ARG A 104 0.64 15.10 16.55
C ARG A 104 1.90 15.68 15.89
N HIS A 105 2.22 15.21 14.66
CA HIS A 105 3.44 15.54 13.93
C HIS A 105 3.18 16.47 12.75
N TYR A 106 1.98 16.46 12.22
CA TYR A 106 1.55 17.31 11.12
C TYR A 106 0.34 18.14 11.53
N ASP A 107 0.31 19.38 11.08
CA ASP A 107 -0.85 20.24 11.27
C ASP A 107 -2.07 19.71 10.53
N LYS A 108 -3.24 20.14 10.95
CA LYS A 108 -4.47 19.89 10.21
C LYS A 108 -4.37 20.55 8.83
N GLU A 109 -4.89 19.83 7.82
CA GLU A 109 -5.01 20.39 6.47
C GLU A 109 -3.69 20.77 5.82
N SER A 110 -2.63 19.94 6.02
CA SER A 110 -1.29 20.16 5.47
C SER A 110 -1.16 19.67 4.02
N PHE A 111 -1.87 18.60 3.64
CA PHE A 111 -1.65 17.92 2.36
C PHE A 111 -2.88 17.94 1.45
N ASP A 112 -2.65 18.11 0.13
CA ASP A 112 -3.72 18.00 -0.87
C ASP A 112 -4.12 16.53 -1.10
N ALA A 113 -3.15 15.62 -0.98
CA ALA A 113 -3.39 14.18 -1.07
C ALA A 113 -2.65 13.38 -0.01
N VAL A 114 -3.26 12.28 0.42
CA VAL A 114 -2.62 11.20 1.18
C VAL A 114 -2.66 9.94 0.34
N LEU A 115 -1.53 9.24 0.28
CA LEU A 115 -1.41 7.93 -0.36
C LEU A 115 -1.19 6.86 0.71
N CYS A 116 -1.93 5.75 0.61
CA CYS A 116 -1.70 4.53 1.38
C CYS A 116 -1.76 3.34 0.42
N LEU A 117 -0.66 3.13 -0.31
CA LEU A 117 -0.56 2.18 -1.41
C LEU A 117 0.21 0.92 -1.01
N GLY A 118 0.24 -0.06 -1.92
CA GLY A 118 0.94 -1.32 -1.67
C GLY A 118 0.24 -2.22 -0.66
N ASN A 119 -1.08 -2.07 -0.49
CA ASN A 119 -1.86 -2.91 0.42
C ASN A 119 -1.51 -2.69 1.91
N SER A 120 -1.03 -1.50 2.26
CA SER A 120 -0.35 -1.26 3.54
C SER A 120 -1.27 -1.20 4.75
N LEU A 121 -2.54 -0.77 4.61
CA LEU A 121 -3.47 -0.73 5.75
C LEU A 121 -3.72 -2.12 6.38
N THR A 122 -3.44 -3.19 5.65
CA THR A 122 -3.57 -4.59 6.10
C THR A 122 -2.60 -4.98 7.22
N TYR A 123 -1.60 -4.15 7.51
CA TYR A 123 -0.74 -4.33 8.69
C TYR A 123 -1.43 -4.00 10.02
N LEU A 124 -2.63 -3.43 9.98
CA LEU A 124 -3.44 -3.14 11.16
C LEU A 124 -4.53 -4.20 11.34
N PHE A 125 -4.46 -4.99 12.41
CA PHE A 125 -5.31 -6.17 12.62
C PHE A 125 -6.62 -5.90 13.36
N CYS A 126 -6.80 -4.71 13.92
CA CYS A 126 -8.05 -4.38 14.61
C CYS A 126 -8.73 -3.14 14.02
N LYS A 127 -10.07 -3.19 13.97
CA LYS A 127 -10.90 -2.11 13.43
C LYS A 127 -10.62 -0.76 14.08
N LYS A 128 -10.32 -0.74 15.38
CA LYS A 128 -10.02 0.49 16.12
C LYS A 128 -8.78 1.21 15.55
N ASP A 129 -7.71 0.47 15.30
CA ASP A 129 -6.46 1.04 14.77
C ASP A 129 -6.61 1.43 13.29
N GLN A 130 -7.30 0.61 12.49
CA GLN A 130 -7.63 0.92 11.10
C GLN A 130 -8.40 2.22 10.99
N LEU A 131 -9.46 2.36 11.79
CA LEU A 131 -10.30 3.55 11.80
C LEU A 131 -9.57 4.78 12.34
N ASN A 132 -8.76 4.63 13.41
CA ASN A 132 -7.95 5.72 13.94
C ASN A 132 -6.96 6.22 12.87
N THR A 133 -6.26 5.31 12.19
CA THR A 133 -5.34 5.66 11.09
C THR A 133 -6.04 6.44 9.98
N LEU A 134 -7.19 5.96 9.50
CA LEU A 134 -7.96 6.66 8.47
C LEU A 134 -8.42 8.04 8.94
N ARG A 135 -8.76 8.21 10.23
CA ARG A 135 -9.09 9.53 10.82
C ARG A 135 -7.87 10.45 10.92
N GLN A 136 -6.65 9.90 11.14
CA GLN A 136 -5.42 10.69 11.08
C GLN A 136 -5.15 11.16 9.65
N PHE A 137 -5.31 10.29 8.64
CA PHE A 137 -5.22 10.69 7.24
C PHE A 137 -6.24 11.78 6.89
N TYR A 138 -7.48 11.62 7.33
CA TYR A 138 -8.53 12.65 7.17
C TYR A 138 -8.13 13.98 7.83
N LYS A 139 -7.53 13.94 9.03
CA LYS A 139 -7.13 15.13 9.79
C LYS A 139 -6.07 15.95 9.06
N ILE A 140 -5.03 15.31 8.51
CA ILE A 140 -3.92 15.99 7.83
C ILE A 140 -4.24 16.41 6.39
N LEU A 141 -5.28 15.84 5.77
CA LEU A 141 -5.78 16.28 4.47
C LEU A 141 -6.41 17.66 4.53
N LYS A 142 -6.13 18.52 3.56
CA LYS A 142 -6.82 19.79 3.34
C LYS A 142 -8.30 19.57 3.03
N LYS A 143 -9.10 20.62 3.20
CA LYS A 143 -10.49 20.61 2.73
C LYS A 143 -10.52 20.27 1.24
N ASP A 144 -11.42 19.38 0.84
CA ASP A 144 -11.52 18.82 -0.51
C ASP A 144 -10.30 18.01 -0.98
N GLY A 145 -9.31 17.75 -0.11
CA GLY A 145 -8.19 16.87 -0.37
C GLY A 145 -8.64 15.41 -0.58
N ILE A 146 -7.75 14.61 -1.17
CA ILE A 146 -8.06 13.22 -1.52
C ILE A 146 -7.18 12.21 -0.78
N LEU A 147 -7.78 11.09 -0.43
CA LEU A 147 -7.06 9.86 -0.06
C LEU A 147 -7.08 8.91 -1.25
N VAL A 148 -5.91 8.39 -1.63
CA VAL A 148 -5.79 7.25 -2.55
C VAL A 148 -5.27 6.07 -1.75
N ILE A 149 -6.05 5.01 -1.65
CA ILE A 149 -5.70 3.82 -0.88
C ILE A 149 -6.02 2.58 -1.69
N ASP A 150 -5.18 1.56 -1.59
CA ASP A 150 -5.42 0.28 -2.25
C ASP A 150 -5.50 -0.89 -1.26
N GLU A 151 -6.11 -1.96 -1.73
CA GLU A 151 -6.14 -3.26 -1.07
C GLU A 151 -6.11 -4.39 -2.10
N ARG A 152 -5.49 -5.49 -1.73
CA ARG A 152 -5.61 -6.74 -2.49
C ARG A 152 -7.02 -7.32 -2.34
N ASN A 153 -7.49 -8.02 -3.36
CA ASN A 153 -8.76 -8.77 -3.29
C ASN A 153 -8.66 -9.98 -2.35
N TYR A 154 -8.70 -9.71 -1.04
CA TYR A 154 -8.66 -10.77 -0.04
C TYR A 154 -9.96 -11.60 0.03
N GLN A 155 -11.07 -11.10 -0.52
CA GLN A 155 -12.27 -11.93 -0.61
C GLN A 155 -12.01 -13.19 -1.43
N TYR A 156 -11.27 -13.06 -2.55
CA TYR A 156 -10.80 -14.20 -3.33
C TYR A 156 -9.99 -15.20 -2.48
N PHE A 157 -9.09 -14.71 -1.61
CA PHE A 157 -8.30 -15.58 -0.74
C PHE A 157 -9.15 -16.35 0.26
N LEU A 158 -10.20 -15.70 0.80
CA LEU A 158 -11.09 -16.31 1.77
C LEU A 158 -12.05 -17.30 1.13
N ASP A 159 -12.55 -16.99 -0.07
CA ASP A 159 -13.51 -17.83 -0.80
C ASP A 159 -12.83 -19.07 -1.38
N GLU A 160 -11.61 -18.92 -1.95
CA GLU A 160 -10.88 -19.99 -2.63
C GLU A 160 -9.73 -20.58 -1.79
N LYS A 161 -9.83 -20.45 -0.47
CA LYS A 161 -8.77 -20.82 0.48
C LYS A 161 -8.17 -22.21 0.22
N ASP A 162 -9.03 -23.22 0.08
CA ASP A 162 -8.59 -24.62 -0.01
C ASP A 162 -7.87 -24.90 -1.33
N GLU A 163 -8.32 -24.31 -2.43
CA GLU A 163 -7.68 -24.43 -3.73
C GLU A 163 -6.34 -23.66 -3.76
N ILE A 164 -6.31 -22.48 -3.18
CA ILE A 164 -5.09 -21.69 -3.07
C ILE A 164 -4.00 -22.46 -2.28
N LEU A 165 -4.37 -23.05 -1.14
CA LEU A 165 -3.43 -23.80 -0.31
C LEU A 165 -2.98 -25.13 -0.94
N LYS A 166 -3.70 -25.64 -1.92
CA LYS A 166 -3.26 -26.77 -2.79
C LYS A 166 -2.30 -26.34 -3.91
N GLY A 167 -2.05 -25.04 -4.07
CA GLY A 167 -1.16 -24.49 -5.08
C GLY A 167 -1.86 -23.82 -6.27
N ASN A 168 -3.19 -23.77 -6.30
CA ASN A 168 -3.99 -23.15 -7.39
C ASN A 168 -4.16 -21.63 -7.16
N PHE A 169 -3.11 -20.93 -6.75
CA PHE A 169 -3.14 -19.50 -6.52
C PHE A 169 -3.07 -18.72 -7.83
N ARG A 170 -4.10 -17.93 -8.11
CA ARG A 170 -4.12 -17.02 -9.25
C ARG A 170 -3.18 -15.85 -9.01
N TYR A 171 -2.21 -15.72 -9.88
CA TYR A 171 -1.16 -14.72 -9.81
C TYR A 171 -1.03 -14.01 -11.16
N SER A 172 -1.61 -12.83 -11.30
CA SER A 172 -1.63 -12.16 -12.60
C SER A 172 -0.29 -11.55 -12.99
N GLY A 173 0.49 -11.11 -12.02
CA GLY A 173 1.78 -10.46 -12.25
C GLY A 173 1.72 -9.12 -12.98
N LYS A 174 0.53 -8.56 -13.19
CA LYS A 174 0.35 -7.35 -14.01
C LYS A 174 0.57 -6.05 -13.26
N PHE A 175 0.13 -5.97 -12.00
CA PHE A 175 0.01 -4.68 -11.32
C PHE A 175 1.01 -4.49 -10.19
N VAL A 176 1.19 -5.49 -9.33
CA VAL A 176 2.10 -5.39 -8.18
C VAL A 176 3.23 -6.39 -8.29
N TYR A 177 2.95 -7.58 -8.76
CA TYR A 177 3.91 -8.66 -8.86
C TYR A 177 4.56 -8.70 -10.24
N CYS A 178 5.34 -7.69 -10.54
CA CYS A 178 5.91 -7.56 -11.88
C CYS A 178 7.29 -8.20 -12.02
N GLY A 179 7.91 -8.56 -10.92
CA GLY A 179 9.21 -9.23 -10.89
C GLY A 179 9.12 -10.69 -11.31
N LYS A 180 10.20 -11.22 -11.86
CA LYS A 180 10.29 -12.62 -12.34
C LYS A 180 11.13 -13.51 -11.44
N LYS A 181 11.83 -12.97 -10.45
CA LYS A 181 12.82 -13.70 -9.65
C LYS A 181 12.29 -14.10 -8.28
N VAL A 182 11.33 -13.35 -7.75
CA VAL A 182 10.71 -13.59 -6.45
C VAL A 182 9.24 -13.90 -6.64
N HIS A 183 8.74 -14.89 -5.92
CA HIS A 183 7.34 -15.27 -5.88
C HIS A 183 6.77 -15.01 -4.50
N ALA A 184 5.50 -14.62 -4.45
CA ALA A 184 4.74 -14.46 -3.21
C ALA A 184 3.56 -15.44 -3.23
N TYR A 185 3.49 -16.26 -2.20
CA TYR A 185 2.43 -17.26 -2.05
C TYR A 185 1.78 -17.18 -0.68
N PRO A 186 0.45 -17.29 -0.58
CA PRO A 186 -0.22 -17.43 0.70
C PRO A 186 0.03 -18.86 1.23
N ILE A 187 0.73 -18.96 2.35
CA ILE A 187 1.03 -20.26 3.02
C ILE A 187 0.06 -20.54 4.16
N LYS A 188 -0.71 -19.54 4.58
CA LYS A 188 -1.76 -19.67 5.60
C LYS A 188 -2.86 -18.66 5.34
N ILE A 189 -4.11 -19.11 5.36
CA ILE A 189 -5.29 -18.27 5.18
C ILE A 189 -6.27 -18.56 6.31
N GLU A 190 -6.54 -17.56 7.15
CA GLU A 190 -7.48 -17.59 8.25
C GLU A 190 -8.46 -16.42 8.15
N LYS A 191 -9.52 -16.47 8.93
CA LYS A 191 -10.57 -15.44 8.93
C LYS A 191 -10.04 -14.00 9.08
N ASN A 192 -9.00 -13.80 9.88
CA ASN A 192 -8.44 -12.48 10.22
C ASN A 192 -6.93 -12.39 9.95
N ARG A 193 -6.36 -13.36 9.21
CA ARG A 193 -4.92 -13.41 8.97
C ARG A 193 -4.61 -14.16 7.69
N VAL A 194 -3.77 -13.56 6.86
CA VAL A 194 -3.13 -14.23 5.73
C VAL A 194 -1.63 -14.11 5.91
N VAL A 195 -0.92 -15.24 5.80
CA VAL A 195 0.55 -15.25 5.80
C VAL A 195 1.01 -15.45 4.38
N MET A 196 1.72 -14.44 3.85
CA MET A 196 2.34 -14.47 2.52
C MET A 196 3.82 -14.81 2.67
N GLU A 197 4.28 -15.90 2.04
CA GLU A 197 5.70 -16.20 1.90
C GLU A 197 6.23 -15.56 0.61
N TYR A 198 7.31 -14.80 0.73
CA TYR A 198 8.09 -14.28 -0.38
C TYR A 198 9.37 -15.10 -0.48
N SER A 199 9.67 -15.63 -1.64
CA SER A 199 10.87 -16.45 -1.83
C SER A 199 11.49 -16.28 -3.21
N ASP A 200 12.82 -16.38 -3.29
CA ASP A 200 13.50 -16.53 -4.56
C ASP A 200 13.19 -17.89 -5.22
N LYS A 201 13.49 -18.03 -6.50
CA LYS A 201 13.21 -19.27 -7.26
C LYS A 201 13.79 -20.53 -6.63
N ASN A 202 14.91 -20.40 -5.95
CA ASN A 202 15.62 -21.53 -5.33
C ASN A 202 15.18 -21.74 -3.88
N LYS A 203 14.26 -20.91 -3.37
CA LYS A 203 13.79 -20.91 -1.98
C LYS A 203 14.92 -20.81 -0.93
N LYS A 204 16.06 -20.25 -1.31
CA LYS A 204 17.20 -20.01 -0.41
C LYS A 204 16.94 -18.80 0.48
N ASN A 205 16.35 -17.76 -0.08
CA ASN A 205 15.95 -16.57 0.64
C ASN A 205 14.43 -16.54 0.75
N LYS A 206 13.94 -16.36 1.99
CA LYS A 206 12.52 -16.34 2.30
C LYS A 206 12.22 -15.27 3.34
N GLY A 207 11.06 -14.64 3.19
CA GLY A 207 10.50 -13.74 4.18
C GLY A 207 8.98 -13.83 4.18
N ASN A 208 8.37 -13.62 5.33
CA ASN A 208 6.92 -13.70 5.47
C ASN A 208 6.34 -12.33 5.85
N LEU A 209 5.17 -12.01 5.29
CA LEU A 209 4.32 -10.93 5.76
C LEU A 209 3.01 -11.50 6.28
N VAL A 210 2.55 -10.99 7.40
CA VAL A 210 1.26 -11.31 7.98
C VAL A 210 0.33 -10.13 7.77
N LEU A 211 -0.81 -10.37 7.14
CA LEU A 211 -1.70 -9.35 6.62
C LEU A 211 -3.15 -9.59 7.07
N TYR A 212 -3.87 -8.53 7.37
CA TYR A 212 -5.30 -8.58 7.65
C TYR A 212 -6.07 -8.69 6.32
N PRO A 213 -6.90 -9.74 6.13
CA PRO A 213 -7.66 -9.91 4.90
C PRO A 213 -8.97 -9.11 4.95
N PHE A 214 -8.97 -7.91 4.41
CA PHE A 214 -10.21 -7.13 4.27
C PHE A 214 -11.24 -7.88 3.42
N ARG A 215 -12.46 -7.97 3.93
CA ARG A 215 -13.59 -8.55 3.20
C ARG A 215 -14.16 -7.54 2.22
N ARG A 216 -14.89 -8.05 1.26
CA ARG A 216 -15.61 -7.23 0.29
C ARG A 216 -16.40 -6.10 0.98
N ASN A 217 -16.19 -4.88 0.53
CA ASN A 217 -16.79 -3.65 1.07
C ASN A 217 -16.34 -3.25 2.49
N GLU A 218 -15.45 -3.98 3.15
CA GLU A 218 -15.00 -3.62 4.50
C GLU A 218 -14.20 -2.32 4.48
N MET A 219 -13.25 -2.17 3.55
CA MET A 219 -12.49 -0.93 3.33
C MET A 219 -13.43 0.25 3.06
N LYS A 220 -14.40 0.08 2.18
CA LYS A 220 -15.36 1.13 1.84
C LYS A 220 -16.18 1.59 3.06
N LYS A 221 -16.58 0.65 3.93
CA LYS A 221 -17.28 0.97 5.18
C LYS A 221 -16.37 1.74 6.15
N LEU A 222 -15.12 1.32 6.31
CA LEU A 222 -14.14 2.03 7.16
C LEU A 222 -13.87 3.45 6.68
N LEU A 223 -13.71 3.65 5.37
CA LEU A 223 -13.52 4.95 4.77
C LEU A 223 -14.72 5.88 5.06
N ALA A 224 -15.93 5.38 4.87
CA ALA A 224 -17.16 6.15 5.18
C ALA A 224 -17.26 6.48 6.69
N GLU A 225 -16.95 5.51 7.57
CA GLU A 225 -16.97 5.69 9.03
C GLU A 225 -15.87 6.66 9.52
N ALA A 226 -14.76 6.75 8.77
CA ALA A 226 -13.71 7.75 9.03
C ALA A 226 -14.08 9.17 8.61
N GLY A 227 -15.15 9.34 7.82
CA GLY A 227 -15.68 10.64 7.38
C GLY A 227 -15.45 10.95 5.90
N PHE A 228 -14.78 10.07 5.15
CA PHE A 228 -14.55 10.26 3.72
C PHE A 228 -15.85 10.20 2.92
N LYS A 229 -15.93 11.05 1.89
CA LYS A 229 -17.07 11.17 0.98
C LYS A 229 -16.65 10.85 -0.44
N LYS A 230 -17.62 10.72 -1.36
CA LYS A 230 -17.38 10.49 -2.79
C LYS A 230 -16.36 9.36 -3.03
N ILE A 231 -16.53 8.23 -2.31
CA ILE A 231 -15.64 7.07 -2.39
C ILE A 231 -15.82 6.41 -3.76
N GLN A 232 -14.85 6.60 -4.64
CA GLN A 232 -14.79 5.96 -5.95
C GLN A 232 -13.91 4.71 -5.83
N GLN A 233 -14.40 3.59 -6.33
CA GLN A 233 -13.68 2.32 -6.36
C GLN A 233 -13.27 1.99 -7.79
N PHE A 234 -12.04 1.53 -7.95
CA PHE A 234 -11.46 1.06 -9.20
C PHE A 234 -10.97 -0.37 -9.01
N SER A 235 -11.10 -1.18 -10.05
CA SER A 235 -10.62 -2.56 -10.09
C SER A 235 -9.44 -2.63 -11.05
N ASP A 236 -8.26 -2.98 -10.55
CA ASP A 236 -7.02 -2.99 -11.35
C ASP A 236 -6.84 -1.69 -12.16
N TYR A 237 -7.02 -0.54 -11.49
CA TYR A 237 -6.96 0.82 -12.05
C TYR A 237 -8.04 1.17 -13.09
N LYS A 238 -9.04 0.30 -13.31
CA LYS A 238 -10.17 0.53 -14.19
C LYS A 238 -11.41 0.94 -13.40
N LYS A 239 -12.26 1.75 -14.02
CA LYS A 239 -13.44 2.31 -13.35
C LYS A 239 -14.54 1.27 -13.12
N GLU A 240 -14.66 0.29 -13.99
CA GLU A 240 -15.67 -0.76 -13.88
C GLU A 240 -15.32 -1.68 -12.70
N PHE A 241 -16.34 -2.01 -11.90
CA PHE A 241 -16.17 -2.99 -10.83
C PHE A 241 -15.96 -4.38 -11.43
N ASN A 242 -14.87 -5.03 -11.04
CA ASN A 242 -14.59 -6.42 -11.37
C ASN A 242 -14.35 -7.20 -10.06
N PRO A 243 -15.22 -8.16 -9.70
CA PRO A 243 -15.03 -8.99 -8.50
C PRO A 243 -13.78 -9.87 -8.57
N ASP A 244 -13.26 -10.13 -9.78
CA ASP A 244 -12.06 -10.93 -10.03
C ASP A 244 -10.78 -10.10 -10.18
N ALA A 245 -10.84 -8.80 -9.91
CA ALA A 245 -9.65 -7.95 -9.89
C ALA A 245 -8.63 -8.44 -8.86
N ASP A 246 -7.35 -8.22 -9.11
CA ASP A 246 -6.29 -8.49 -8.14
C ASP A 246 -6.27 -7.44 -7.02
N PHE A 247 -6.58 -6.18 -7.37
CA PHE A 247 -6.56 -5.04 -6.46
C PHE A 247 -7.79 -4.15 -6.63
N TYR A 248 -8.23 -3.59 -5.51
CA TYR A 248 -9.18 -2.49 -5.46
C TYR A 248 -8.46 -1.22 -5.03
N ILE A 249 -8.67 -0.14 -5.77
CA ILE A 249 -8.13 1.18 -5.46
C ILE A 249 -9.30 2.10 -5.13
N TYR A 250 -9.19 2.82 -4.03
CA TYR A 250 -10.20 3.80 -3.61
C TYR A 250 -9.64 5.20 -3.71
N VAL A 251 -10.39 6.09 -4.35
CA VAL A 251 -10.14 7.53 -4.37
C VAL A 251 -11.27 8.19 -3.62
N CYS A 252 -10.96 8.79 -2.48
CA CYS A 252 -11.93 9.33 -1.55
C CYS A 252 -11.67 10.81 -1.31
N ARG A 253 -12.72 11.58 -1.04
CA ARG A 253 -12.61 13.01 -0.74
C ARG A 253 -12.89 13.29 0.73
N LYS A 254 -12.12 14.20 1.31
CA LYS A 254 -12.40 14.79 2.64
C LYS A 254 -13.65 15.66 2.61
#